data_535e473a3ae30973c3cd84efc5b1c8cf
#
_entry.id   535e473a3ae30973c3cd84efc5b1c8cf
#
_cell.length_a   1.000
_cell.length_b   1.000
_cell.length_c   1.000
_cell.angle_alpha   90.00
_cell.angle_beta   90.00
_cell.angle_gamma   90.00
#
_symmetry.space_group_name_H-M   'P 1'
#
loop_
_entity.id
_entity.type
_entity.pdbx_description
1 polymer ?
#
loop_
_entity_poly.entity_id
_entity_poly.type
_entity_poly.pdbx_seq_one_letter_code
_entity_poly.pdbx_strand_id
1 'polypeptide(L)'
;MKSTSSTSPVLWIGLVLFAVFLFMALSNTIIAPTTGTLPSHAAPVTRRLTLVRIGQLDPTQYTSQADFTTWAYSACSTAAMTEVMNAYGRHYRIADVLQVEAHIGAITPQLGLLEGPGIGATVAHFGFKTTYMHDETLNDVINVANTGTPVIVGFPPAKYPGGHLLVVTGGDARYVYLVDSSLYNRHALTHAQFLYWWGGFAVIVRPEA
;
A
#
# COMPACT_ATOMS: atom_id res chain seq x y z
N MET A 1 -59.57 -7.97 69.32
CA MET A 1 -59.82 -8.72 68.09
C MET A 1 -59.27 -7.90 66.90
N LYS A 2 -58.13 -8.30 66.35
CA LYS A 2 -57.54 -7.66 65.10
C LYS A 2 -57.87 -8.55 63.92
N SER A 3 -58.69 -8.04 63.00
CA SER A 3 -59.02 -8.70 61.76
C SER A 3 -57.87 -8.44 60.80
N THR A 4 -57.12 -9.47 60.40
CA THR A 4 -56.16 -9.44 59.36
C THR A 4 -56.83 -9.82 58.02
N SER A 5 -57.08 -8.87 57.15
CA SER A 5 -57.58 -9.17 55.81
C SER A 5 -56.41 -9.71 54.95
N SER A 6 -56.52 -11.00 54.64
CA SER A 6 -55.59 -11.70 53.70
C SER A 6 -55.99 -11.33 52.27
N THR A 7 -55.22 -10.52 51.65
CA THR A 7 -55.35 -10.28 50.18
C THR A 7 -54.75 -11.47 49.42
N SER A 8 -55.60 -12.13 48.64
CA SER A 8 -55.26 -13.32 47.86
C SER A 8 -54.10 -13.02 46.85
N PRO A 9 -53.04 -13.88 46.75
CA PRO A 9 -51.93 -13.70 45.82
C PRO A 9 -52.36 -13.71 44.34
N VAL A 10 -53.53 -14.25 44.04
CA VAL A 10 -54.07 -14.28 42.65
C VAL A 10 -54.44 -12.90 42.17
N LEU A 11 -54.82 -11.96 43.04
CA LEU A 11 -55.20 -10.60 42.70
C LEU A 11 -53.96 -9.81 42.26
N TRP A 12 -52.78 -10.06 42.81
CA TRP A 12 -51.52 -9.39 42.48
C TRP A 12 -50.98 -9.85 41.13
N ILE A 13 -51.09 -11.15 40.81
CA ILE A 13 -50.64 -11.70 39.52
C ILE A 13 -51.44 -11.12 38.36
N GLY A 14 -52.76 -10.98 38.52
CA GLY A 14 -53.64 -10.37 37.53
C GLY A 14 -53.29 -8.92 37.23
N LEU A 15 -52.96 -8.15 38.28
CA LEU A 15 -52.66 -6.73 38.19
C LEU A 15 -51.28 -6.47 37.51
N VAL A 16 -50.31 -7.32 37.78
CA VAL A 16 -48.95 -7.26 37.12
C VAL A 16 -49.07 -7.62 35.65
N LEU A 17 -49.80 -8.67 35.29
CA LEU A 17 -50.00 -9.06 33.90
C LEU A 17 -50.77 -8.01 33.10
N PHE A 18 -51.76 -7.34 33.69
CA PHE A 18 -52.48 -6.25 33.01
C PHE A 18 -51.59 -5.04 32.77
N ALA A 19 -50.74 -4.68 33.74
CA ALA A 19 -49.77 -3.59 33.57
C ALA A 19 -48.74 -3.86 32.47
N VAL A 20 -48.25 -5.11 32.34
CA VAL A 20 -47.30 -5.52 31.27
C VAL A 20 -47.98 -5.47 29.90
N PHE A 21 -49.26 -5.89 29.81
CA PHE A 21 -50.01 -5.81 28.51
C PHE A 21 -50.31 -4.37 28.12
N LEU A 22 -50.63 -3.51 29.08
CA LEU A 22 -50.88 -2.09 28.79
C LEU A 22 -49.59 -1.35 28.34
N PHE A 23 -48.45 -1.76 28.91
CA PHE A 23 -47.16 -1.19 28.51
C PHE A 23 -46.72 -1.64 27.10
N MET A 24 -47.01 -2.89 26.71
CA MET A 24 -46.76 -3.37 25.35
C MET A 24 -47.72 -2.78 24.29
N ALA A 25 -48.93 -2.41 24.65
CA ALA A 25 -49.89 -1.82 23.73
C ALA A 25 -49.60 -0.34 23.40
N LEU A 26 -48.92 0.37 24.33
CA LEU A 26 -48.54 1.78 24.16
C LEU A 26 -47.20 2.00 23.44
N SER A 27 -46.45 0.91 23.22
CA SER A 27 -45.13 1.01 22.54
C SER A 27 -45.19 0.85 21.00
N ASN A 28 -46.37 0.63 20.42
CA ASN A 28 -46.58 0.56 18.99
C ASN A 28 -46.94 1.95 18.39
N THR A 29 -46.21 2.99 18.73
CA THR A 29 -46.17 4.18 17.87
C THR A 29 -45.37 3.80 16.63
N ILE A 30 -46.06 3.58 15.53
CA ILE A 30 -45.48 3.43 14.20
C ILE A 30 -44.76 4.76 13.89
N ILE A 31 -43.45 4.76 14.13
CA ILE A 31 -42.58 5.78 13.55
C ILE A 31 -42.49 5.41 12.07
N ALA A 32 -43.23 6.12 11.23
CA ALA A 32 -43.05 6.02 9.81
C ALA A 32 -41.57 6.29 9.49
N PRO A 33 -40.92 5.44 8.67
CA PRO A 33 -39.55 5.72 8.27
C PRO A 33 -39.57 7.00 7.44
N THR A 34 -39.11 8.10 8.02
CA THR A 34 -38.66 9.23 7.23
C THR A 34 -37.54 8.70 6.35
N THR A 35 -37.81 8.54 5.07
CA THR A 35 -36.81 8.31 4.03
C THR A 35 -35.96 9.58 3.90
N GLY A 36 -35.20 9.89 4.95
CA GLY A 36 -34.03 10.71 4.83
C GLY A 36 -33.01 9.91 4.06
N THR A 37 -32.85 10.20 2.78
CA THR A 37 -31.68 9.79 2.00
C THR A 37 -30.46 10.38 2.72
N LEU A 38 -29.85 9.58 3.59
CA LEU A 38 -28.51 9.87 4.07
C LEU A 38 -27.63 9.97 2.80
N PRO A 39 -26.90 11.08 2.61
CA PRO A 39 -25.91 11.10 1.56
C PRO A 39 -25.00 9.93 1.84
N SER A 40 -25.04 8.92 0.96
CA SER A 40 -24.07 7.84 0.95
C SER A 40 -22.72 8.51 0.68
N HIS A 41 -22.00 8.81 1.76
CA HIS A 41 -20.57 9.01 1.67
C HIS A 41 -20.01 7.62 1.35
N ALA A 42 -20.08 7.25 0.06
CA ALA A 42 -19.28 6.16 -0.42
C ALA A 42 -17.85 6.51 -0.03
N ALA A 43 -17.30 5.77 0.93
CA ALA A 43 -15.89 5.87 1.25
C ALA A 43 -15.14 5.78 -0.08
N PRO A 44 -14.17 6.63 -0.36
CA PRO A 44 -13.42 6.58 -1.61
C PRO A 44 -12.92 5.15 -1.75
N VAL A 45 -13.38 4.44 -2.77
CA VAL A 45 -12.86 3.13 -3.10
C VAL A 45 -11.43 3.37 -3.49
N THR A 46 -10.53 3.18 -2.54
CA THR A 46 -9.09 3.28 -2.79
C THR A 46 -8.77 2.12 -3.73
N ARG A 47 -8.71 2.42 -5.03
CA ARG A 47 -8.37 1.44 -6.04
C ARG A 47 -6.98 0.92 -5.70
N ARG A 48 -6.91 -0.32 -5.21
CA ARG A 48 -5.64 -0.96 -4.93
C ARG A 48 -4.87 -1.07 -6.23
N LEU A 49 -3.71 -0.42 -6.29
CA LEU A 49 -2.84 -0.49 -7.46
C LEU A 49 -2.32 -1.92 -7.59
N THR A 50 -2.37 -2.47 -8.79
CA THR A 50 -1.77 -3.77 -9.09
C THR A 50 -0.42 -3.53 -9.71
N LEU A 51 0.66 -3.87 -8.99
CA LEU A 51 2.00 -3.88 -9.55
C LEU A 51 2.21 -5.18 -10.34
N VAL A 52 2.69 -5.00 -11.55
CA VAL A 52 3.18 -6.09 -12.40
C VAL A 52 4.70 -6.02 -12.39
N ARG A 53 5.34 -7.13 -12.02
CA ARG A 53 6.80 -7.24 -12.03
C ARG A 53 7.36 -7.06 -13.43
N ILE A 54 8.41 -6.25 -13.52
CA ILE A 54 9.23 -6.09 -14.73
C ILE A 54 10.64 -6.60 -14.40
N GLY A 55 11.05 -7.70 -15.06
CA GLY A 55 12.38 -8.26 -14.82
C GLY A 55 13.47 -7.37 -15.44
N GLN A 56 14.41 -6.86 -14.63
CA GLN A 56 15.52 -6.07 -15.16
C GLN A 56 16.43 -6.85 -16.10
N LEU A 57 16.43 -8.18 -16.03
CA LEU A 57 17.17 -9.07 -16.93
C LEU A 57 16.33 -9.62 -18.09
N ASP A 58 15.17 -9.02 -18.39
CA ASP A 58 14.37 -9.34 -19.56
C ASP A 58 14.85 -8.48 -20.75
N PRO A 59 15.46 -9.08 -21.81
CA PRO A 59 15.98 -8.31 -22.93
C PRO A 59 14.90 -7.57 -23.71
N THR A 60 13.63 -7.97 -23.63
CA THR A 60 12.51 -7.29 -24.31
C THR A 60 12.20 -5.92 -23.70
N GLN A 61 12.71 -5.64 -22.51
CA GLN A 61 12.58 -4.36 -21.85
C GLN A 61 13.53 -3.28 -22.38
N TYR A 62 14.48 -3.64 -23.24
CA TYR A 62 15.52 -2.76 -23.79
C TYR A 62 15.32 -2.51 -25.29
N THR A 63 15.93 -1.45 -25.81
CA THR A 63 15.83 -1.09 -27.24
C THR A 63 16.70 -1.97 -28.12
N SER A 64 17.79 -2.50 -27.56
CA SER A 64 18.75 -3.33 -28.28
C SER A 64 19.46 -4.32 -27.36
N GLN A 65 20.09 -5.33 -27.94
CA GLN A 65 20.97 -6.24 -27.21
C GLN A 65 22.17 -5.50 -26.60
N ALA A 66 22.66 -4.47 -27.21
CA ALA A 66 23.75 -3.64 -26.68
C ALA A 66 23.30 -2.89 -25.41
N ASP A 67 22.11 -2.29 -25.42
CA ASP A 67 21.54 -1.64 -24.24
C ASP A 67 21.32 -2.64 -23.10
N PHE A 68 20.73 -3.79 -23.40
CA PHE A 68 20.58 -4.88 -22.44
C PHE A 68 21.92 -5.25 -21.80
N THR A 69 22.94 -5.50 -22.61
CA THR A 69 24.27 -5.90 -22.11
C THR A 69 24.90 -4.81 -21.25
N THR A 70 24.64 -3.54 -21.58
CA THR A 70 25.20 -2.40 -20.85
C THR A 70 24.51 -2.16 -19.51
N TRP A 71 23.17 -2.27 -19.46
CA TRP A 71 22.39 -1.72 -18.37
C TRP A 71 21.67 -2.75 -17.46
N ALA A 72 21.44 -3.97 -17.95
CA ALA A 72 20.55 -4.89 -17.27
C ALA A 72 20.91 -5.18 -15.80
N TYR A 73 22.20 -5.20 -15.47
CA TYR A 73 22.66 -5.46 -14.10
C TYR A 73 22.61 -4.22 -13.17
N SER A 74 22.46 -3.03 -13.73
CA SER A 74 22.41 -1.76 -12.98
C SER A 74 21.02 -1.11 -12.96
N ALA A 75 20.06 -1.61 -13.74
CA ALA A 75 18.75 -0.99 -13.96
C ALA A 75 17.69 -1.30 -12.91
N CYS A 76 18.05 -1.68 -11.67
CA CYS A 76 17.05 -1.98 -10.64
C CYS A 76 16.23 -0.75 -10.23
N SER A 77 16.82 0.45 -10.17
CA SER A 77 16.09 1.71 -9.93
C SER A 77 15.10 2.00 -11.05
N THR A 78 15.56 1.87 -12.28
CA THR A 78 14.74 2.06 -13.48
C THR A 78 13.54 1.10 -13.50
N ALA A 79 13.79 -0.18 -13.21
CA ALA A 79 12.74 -1.19 -13.15
C ALA A 79 11.71 -0.86 -12.05
N ALA A 80 12.16 -0.50 -10.84
CA ALA A 80 11.28 -0.13 -9.74
C ALA A 80 10.41 1.10 -10.07
N MET A 81 10.99 2.15 -10.67
CA MET A 81 10.23 3.32 -11.15
C MET A 81 9.21 2.94 -12.22
N THR A 82 9.61 2.10 -13.19
CA THR A 82 8.74 1.63 -14.27
C THR A 82 7.56 0.83 -13.72
N GLU A 83 7.79 -0.10 -12.79
CA GLU A 83 6.74 -0.90 -12.12
C GLU A 83 5.73 0.00 -11.43
N VAL A 84 6.20 1.00 -10.67
CA VAL A 84 5.32 1.92 -9.94
C VAL A 84 4.53 2.80 -10.91
N MET A 85 5.14 3.41 -11.90
CA MET A 85 4.43 4.25 -12.88
C MET A 85 3.41 3.45 -13.69
N ASN A 86 3.72 2.21 -14.04
CA ASN A 86 2.80 1.32 -14.76
C ASN A 86 1.61 0.91 -13.89
N ALA A 87 1.77 0.77 -12.58
CA ALA A 87 0.65 0.55 -11.66
C ALA A 87 -0.37 1.71 -11.67
N TYR A 88 0.07 2.92 -11.98
CA TYR A 88 -0.79 4.09 -12.21
C TYR A 88 -1.36 4.19 -13.63
N GLY A 89 -1.23 3.12 -14.43
CA GLY A 89 -1.84 3.04 -15.77
C GLY A 89 -0.92 3.52 -16.90
N ARG A 90 0.38 3.67 -16.64
CA ARG A 90 1.37 3.85 -17.71
C ARG A 90 1.76 2.49 -18.31
N HIS A 91 2.44 2.52 -19.45
CA HIS A 91 2.87 1.32 -20.16
C HIS A 91 4.31 1.48 -20.67
N TYR A 92 5.20 1.89 -19.74
CA TYR A 92 6.61 2.08 -20.04
C TYR A 92 7.36 0.74 -19.97
N ARG A 93 8.41 0.63 -20.79
CA ARG A 93 9.47 -0.36 -20.65
C ARG A 93 10.60 0.24 -19.82
N ILE A 94 11.51 -0.60 -19.35
CA ILE A 94 12.77 -0.14 -18.71
C ILE A 94 13.50 0.85 -19.61
N ALA A 95 13.58 0.57 -20.92
CA ALA A 95 14.27 1.44 -21.89
C ALA A 95 13.75 2.89 -21.90
N ASP A 96 12.44 3.07 -21.76
CA ASP A 96 11.81 4.40 -21.83
C ASP A 96 12.23 5.25 -20.61
N VAL A 97 12.26 4.65 -19.42
CA VAL A 97 12.65 5.31 -18.17
C VAL A 97 14.16 5.46 -18.08
N LEU A 98 14.91 4.43 -18.50
CA LEU A 98 16.36 4.41 -18.51
C LEU A 98 16.95 5.54 -19.39
N GLN A 99 16.34 5.81 -20.55
CA GLN A 99 16.77 6.88 -21.42
C GLN A 99 16.78 8.23 -20.70
N VAL A 100 15.75 8.51 -19.90
CA VAL A 100 15.67 9.74 -19.10
C VAL A 100 16.70 9.70 -17.97
N GLU A 101 16.71 8.62 -17.19
CA GLU A 101 17.58 8.46 -16.02
C GLU A 101 19.07 8.59 -16.41
N ALA A 102 19.47 8.01 -17.55
CA ALA A 102 20.82 8.12 -18.08
C ALA A 102 21.12 9.53 -18.65
N HIS A 103 20.15 10.13 -19.35
CA HIS A 103 20.33 11.46 -19.95
C HIS A 103 20.57 12.54 -18.90
N ILE A 104 19.87 12.47 -17.76
CA ILE A 104 20.09 13.41 -16.64
C ILE A 104 21.28 13.05 -15.74
N GLY A 105 21.99 11.97 -16.05
CA GLY A 105 23.15 11.51 -15.30
C GLY A 105 22.82 10.93 -13.92
N ALA A 106 21.60 10.46 -13.70
CA ALA A 106 21.19 9.89 -12.42
C ALA A 106 21.60 8.43 -12.24
N ILE A 107 21.92 7.72 -13.31
CA ILE A 107 22.35 6.31 -13.32
C ILE A 107 23.62 6.12 -14.15
N THR A 108 24.45 5.15 -13.78
CA THR A 108 25.56 4.68 -14.62
C THR A 108 25.53 3.16 -14.74
N PRO A 109 26.10 2.60 -15.84
CA PRO A 109 26.16 1.14 -16.01
C PRO A 109 26.92 0.41 -14.90
N GLN A 110 27.88 1.07 -14.27
CA GLN A 110 28.77 0.47 -13.27
C GLN A 110 28.18 0.52 -11.85
N LEU A 111 27.49 1.61 -11.51
CA LEU A 111 27.05 1.87 -10.15
C LEU A 111 25.51 1.80 -9.97
N GLY A 112 24.76 1.75 -11.09
CA GLY A 112 23.32 1.92 -11.03
C GLY A 112 22.94 3.35 -10.65
N LEU A 113 21.85 3.53 -9.91
CA LEU A 113 21.42 4.83 -9.40
C LEU A 113 22.51 5.42 -8.50
N LEU A 114 22.92 6.64 -8.81
CA LEU A 114 24.02 7.31 -8.08
C LEU A 114 23.55 7.86 -6.74
N GLU A 115 22.39 8.51 -6.72
CA GLU A 115 21.83 9.14 -5.51
C GLU A 115 20.30 9.05 -5.49
N GLY A 116 19.72 8.97 -4.28
CA GLY A 116 18.27 8.89 -4.09
C GLY A 116 17.45 9.97 -4.83
N PRO A 117 17.86 11.26 -4.84
CA PRO A 117 17.19 12.32 -5.60
C PRO A 117 17.05 12.07 -7.10
N GLY A 118 17.89 11.21 -7.69
CA GLY A 118 17.78 10.79 -9.10
C GLY A 118 16.44 10.16 -9.45
N ILE A 119 15.81 9.45 -8.49
CA ILE A 119 14.44 8.92 -8.68
C ILE A 119 13.46 10.07 -8.93
N GLY A 120 13.47 11.10 -8.06
CA GLY A 120 12.58 12.25 -8.20
C GLY A 120 12.80 12.99 -9.51
N ALA A 121 14.06 13.24 -9.88
CA ALA A 121 14.41 13.90 -11.15
C ALA A 121 13.92 13.08 -12.35
N THR A 122 14.09 11.76 -12.32
CA THR A 122 13.65 10.87 -13.42
C THR A 122 12.14 10.85 -13.56
N VAL A 123 11.39 10.56 -12.47
CA VAL A 123 9.93 10.40 -12.57
C VAL A 123 9.19 11.70 -12.87
N ALA A 124 9.78 12.87 -12.56
CA ALA A 124 9.23 14.19 -12.91
C ALA A 124 9.06 14.36 -14.43
N HIS A 125 9.94 13.80 -15.24
CA HIS A 125 9.81 13.80 -16.70
C HIS A 125 8.57 13.04 -17.22
N PHE A 126 7.99 12.19 -16.38
CA PHE A 126 6.80 11.40 -16.70
C PHE A 126 5.53 11.91 -16.02
N GLY A 127 5.58 13.11 -15.39
CA GLY A 127 4.45 13.71 -14.67
C GLY A 127 4.17 13.04 -13.32
N PHE A 128 5.25 12.59 -12.65
CA PHE A 128 5.17 12.04 -11.30
C PHE A 128 6.01 12.87 -10.34
N LYS A 129 5.64 12.82 -9.06
CA LYS A 129 6.37 13.42 -7.94
C LYS A 129 6.75 12.38 -6.91
N THR A 130 7.77 12.71 -6.13
CA THR A 130 8.26 11.87 -5.04
C THR A 130 7.95 12.47 -3.67
N THR A 131 7.79 11.57 -2.70
CA THR A 131 7.83 11.89 -1.27
C THR A 131 8.83 10.95 -0.63
N TYR A 132 9.97 11.48 -0.19
CA TYR A 132 10.98 10.70 0.54
C TYR A 132 10.52 10.51 1.98
N MET A 133 10.66 9.29 2.46
CA MET A 133 10.39 8.92 3.85
C MET A 133 11.73 8.98 4.60
N HIS A 134 11.85 9.94 5.51
CA HIS A 134 13.06 10.14 6.31
C HIS A 134 12.79 9.67 7.74
N ASP A 135 13.74 8.93 8.32
CA ASP A 135 13.68 8.42 9.69
C ASP A 135 12.48 7.52 10.02
N GLU A 136 11.85 6.97 8.98
CA GLU A 136 10.67 6.11 9.10
C GLU A 136 11.06 4.68 9.49
N THR A 137 10.18 4.04 10.24
CA THR A 137 10.33 2.63 10.61
C THR A 137 9.85 1.70 9.50
N LEU A 138 10.22 0.42 9.58
CA LEU A 138 9.64 -0.59 8.68
C LEU A 138 8.11 -0.64 8.76
N ASN A 139 7.54 -0.44 9.95
CA ASN A 139 6.09 -0.42 10.12
C ASN A 139 5.43 0.74 9.36
N ASP A 140 6.08 1.89 9.29
CA ASP A 140 5.57 3.05 8.56
C ASP A 140 5.57 2.76 7.05
N VAL A 141 6.63 2.16 6.54
CA VAL A 141 6.70 1.70 5.13
C VAL A 141 5.59 0.68 4.82
N ILE A 142 5.40 -0.33 5.69
CA ILE A 142 4.35 -1.33 5.54
C ILE A 142 2.96 -0.69 5.60
N ASN A 143 2.73 0.22 6.55
CA ASN A 143 1.45 0.91 6.70
C ASN A 143 1.09 1.71 5.44
N VAL A 144 2.04 2.46 4.88
CA VAL A 144 1.85 3.19 3.61
C VAL A 144 1.54 2.21 2.48
N ALA A 145 2.32 1.14 2.34
CA ALA A 145 2.13 0.16 1.28
C ALA A 145 0.78 -0.57 1.40
N ASN A 146 0.32 -0.86 2.62
CA ASN A 146 -0.98 -1.48 2.90
C ASN A 146 -2.18 -0.59 2.52
N THR A 147 -1.99 0.74 2.39
CA THR A 147 -3.03 1.61 1.81
C THR A 147 -3.18 1.44 0.29
N GLY A 148 -2.37 0.60 -0.35
CA GLY A 148 -2.30 0.42 -1.79
C GLY A 148 -1.33 1.38 -2.48
N THR A 149 -0.49 2.09 -1.71
CA THR A 149 0.55 2.98 -2.23
C THR A 149 1.90 2.25 -2.24
N PRO A 150 2.47 1.89 -3.40
CA PRO A 150 3.76 1.23 -3.48
C PRO A 150 4.88 2.14 -2.99
N VAL A 151 5.89 1.55 -2.33
CA VAL A 151 7.05 2.27 -1.80
C VAL A 151 8.32 1.66 -2.38
N ILE A 152 9.12 2.45 -3.10
CA ILE A 152 10.44 2.03 -3.56
C ILE A 152 11.39 2.10 -2.36
N VAL A 153 12.14 1.02 -2.12
CA VAL A 153 13.11 0.94 -1.03
C VAL A 153 14.48 0.52 -1.53
N GLY A 154 15.53 0.86 -0.78
CA GLY A 154 16.91 0.58 -1.15
C GLY A 154 17.63 -0.31 -0.15
N PHE A 155 18.29 -1.35 -0.68
CA PHE A 155 19.30 -2.16 -0.01
C PHE A 155 20.68 -1.66 -0.44
N PRO A 156 21.39 -0.87 0.38
CA PRO A 156 22.65 -0.25 -0.03
C PRO A 156 23.77 -1.29 -0.19
N PRO A 157 24.80 -1.00 -1.01
CA PRO A 157 25.93 -1.92 -1.24
C PRO A 157 26.64 -2.38 0.05
N ALA A 158 26.64 -1.58 1.09
CA ALA A 158 27.20 -1.94 2.38
C ALA A 158 26.46 -3.08 3.11
N LYS A 159 25.19 -3.33 2.76
CA LYS A 159 24.35 -4.36 3.37
C LYS A 159 23.94 -5.46 2.39
N TYR A 160 23.88 -5.15 1.11
CA TYR A 160 23.47 -6.07 0.05
C TYR A 160 24.47 -6.00 -1.12
N PRO A 161 25.16 -7.07 -1.50
CA PRO A 161 26.18 -7.05 -2.54
C PRO A 161 25.67 -6.43 -3.86
N GLY A 162 26.34 -5.37 -4.31
CA GLY A 162 25.96 -4.63 -5.51
C GLY A 162 24.88 -3.57 -5.30
N GLY A 163 24.25 -3.54 -4.12
CA GLY A 163 23.07 -2.71 -3.87
C GLY A 163 21.85 -3.22 -4.64
N HIS A 164 20.64 -2.82 -4.21
CA HIS A 164 19.42 -3.14 -4.95
C HIS A 164 18.27 -2.22 -4.58
N LEU A 165 17.44 -1.83 -5.56
CA LEU A 165 16.15 -1.18 -5.33
C LEU A 165 15.02 -2.12 -5.74
N LEU A 166 13.96 -2.10 -4.95
CA LEU A 166 12.77 -2.93 -5.16
C LEU A 166 11.53 -2.22 -4.59
N VAL A 167 10.36 -2.77 -4.82
CA VAL A 167 9.09 -2.13 -4.42
C VAL A 167 8.41 -2.92 -3.32
N VAL A 168 8.10 -2.25 -2.19
CA VAL A 168 7.22 -2.77 -1.14
C VAL A 168 5.77 -2.51 -1.54
N THR A 169 4.95 -3.57 -1.50
CA THR A 169 3.53 -3.54 -1.88
C THR A 169 2.59 -3.77 -0.70
N GLY A 170 3.13 -4.05 0.47
CA GLY A 170 2.42 -4.29 1.71
C GLY A 170 3.22 -5.13 2.69
N GLY A 171 2.55 -5.60 3.71
CA GLY A 171 3.12 -6.52 4.69
C GLY A 171 2.11 -6.86 5.79
N ASP A 172 2.53 -7.76 6.66
CA ASP A 172 1.78 -8.18 7.84
C ASP A 172 2.70 -8.21 9.08
N ALA A 173 2.29 -8.85 10.16
CA ALA A 173 3.09 -8.93 11.40
C ALA A 173 4.41 -9.72 11.24
N ARG A 174 4.61 -10.43 10.14
CA ARG A 174 5.75 -11.34 9.91
C ARG A 174 6.52 -11.04 8.64
N TYR A 175 5.85 -10.61 7.58
CA TYR A 175 6.41 -10.48 6.24
C TYR A 175 6.23 -9.09 5.66
N VAL A 176 7.21 -8.67 4.86
CA VAL A 176 7.14 -7.56 3.92
C VAL A 176 6.92 -8.14 2.53
N TYR A 177 5.87 -7.71 1.83
CA TYR A 177 5.55 -8.15 0.48
C TYR A 177 6.21 -7.24 -0.55
N LEU A 178 6.78 -7.84 -1.58
CA LEU A 178 7.72 -7.19 -2.49
C LEU A 178 7.37 -7.46 -3.96
N VAL A 179 7.77 -6.53 -4.81
CA VAL A 179 8.04 -6.77 -6.23
C VAL A 179 9.53 -6.51 -6.45
N ASP A 180 10.23 -7.54 -6.90
CA ASP A 180 11.69 -7.59 -7.06
C ASP A 180 12.03 -7.87 -8.53
N SER A 181 12.61 -6.89 -9.20
CA SER A 181 13.01 -6.96 -10.62
C SER A 181 14.20 -7.88 -10.88
N SER A 182 14.95 -8.26 -9.83
CA SER A 182 16.16 -9.09 -9.96
C SER A 182 15.85 -10.52 -10.38
N LEU A 183 16.92 -11.27 -10.67
CA LEU A 183 16.84 -12.71 -10.97
C LEU A 183 16.18 -13.50 -9.83
N TYR A 184 16.36 -13.07 -8.59
CA TYR A 184 15.79 -13.76 -7.42
C TYR A 184 14.28 -13.66 -7.34
N ASN A 185 13.66 -12.62 -7.93
CA ASN A 185 12.21 -12.44 -7.97
C ASN A 185 11.54 -12.68 -6.61
N ARG A 186 12.02 -12.03 -5.58
CA ARG A 186 11.50 -12.19 -4.23
C ARG A 186 10.09 -11.59 -4.14
N HIS A 187 9.18 -12.33 -3.54
CA HIS A 187 7.80 -11.87 -3.31
C HIS A 187 7.56 -11.45 -1.86
N ALA A 188 8.35 -11.96 -0.93
CA ALA A 188 8.28 -11.62 0.48
C ALA A 188 9.63 -11.83 1.17
N LEU A 189 9.86 -11.06 2.24
CA LEU A 189 10.93 -11.23 3.20
C LEU A 189 10.34 -11.19 4.61
N THR A 190 10.93 -11.92 5.55
CA THR A 190 10.61 -11.69 6.96
C THR A 190 11.10 -10.30 7.38
N HIS A 191 10.50 -9.70 8.42
CA HIS A 191 10.95 -8.41 8.93
C HIS A 191 12.45 -8.40 9.26
N ALA A 192 12.95 -9.48 9.86
CA ALA A 192 14.37 -9.61 10.20
C ALA A 192 15.28 -9.60 8.95
N GLN A 193 14.90 -10.35 7.90
CA GLN A 193 15.65 -10.36 6.64
C GLN A 193 15.62 -9.00 5.95
N PHE A 194 14.45 -8.35 5.93
CA PHE A 194 14.30 -7.04 5.33
C PHE A 194 15.18 -6.00 6.05
N LEU A 195 15.08 -5.90 7.38
CA LEU A 195 15.86 -4.95 8.20
C LEU A 195 17.38 -5.21 8.13
N TYR A 196 17.79 -6.46 7.95
CA TYR A 196 19.19 -6.80 7.76
C TYR A 196 19.77 -6.13 6.49
N TRP A 197 19.01 -6.11 5.39
CA TRP A 197 19.45 -5.51 4.14
C TRP A 197 19.06 -4.05 3.96
N TRP A 198 17.96 -3.60 4.57
CA TRP A 198 17.46 -2.25 4.36
C TRP A 198 18.37 -1.19 4.96
N GLY A 199 18.61 -0.11 4.19
CA GLY A 199 19.45 1.03 4.60
C GLY A 199 18.67 2.24 5.10
N GLY A 200 17.35 2.11 5.30
CA GLY A 200 16.50 3.24 5.69
C GLY A 200 15.96 4.07 4.51
N PHE A 201 16.45 3.84 3.28
CA PHE A 201 15.94 4.56 2.12
C PHE A 201 14.55 4.05 1.72
N ALA A 202 13.59 4.98 1.63
CA ALA A 202 12.25 4.72 1.14
C ALA A 202 11.69 5.95 0.43
N VAL A 203 11.02 5.75 -0.70
CA VAL A 203 10.41 6.83 -1.48
C VAL A 203 9.09 6.39 -2.10
N ILE A 204 8.09 7.27 -2.00
CA ILE A 204 6.79 7.12 -2.63
C ILE A 204 6.81 7.90 -3.95
N VAL A 205 6.33 7.27 -5.03
CA VAL A 205 6.15 7.89 -6.35
C VAL A 205 4.64 7.94 -6.65
N ARG A 206 4.13 9.12 -6.99
CA ARG A 206 2.71 9.34 -7.33
C ARG A 206 2.58 10.27 -8.52
N PRO A 207 1.49 10.18 -9.32
CA PRO A 207 1.21 11.17 -10.35
C PRO A 207 1.15 12.59 -9.75
N GLU A 208 1.61 13.56 -10.51
CA GLU A 208 1.29 14.96 -10.24
C GLU A 208 -0.22 15.17 -10.45
N ALA A 209 -0.85 15.97 -9.58
CA ALA A 209 -2.28 16.23 -9.65
C ALA A 209 -2.60 17.21 -10.79
#